data_f73f047e882af1e5f511cbf668b775f6
#
_entry.id   f73f047e882af1e5f511cbf668b775f6
#
_cell.length_a   1.000
_cell.length_b   1.000
_cell.length_c   1.000
_cell.angle_alpha   90.00
_cell.angle_beta   90.00
_cell.angle_gamma   90.00
#
_symmetry.space_group_name_H-M   'P 1'
#
loop_
_entity.id
_entity.type
_entity.pdbx_description
1 polymer ?
#
loop_
_entity_poly.entity_id
_entity_poly.type
_entity_poly.pdbx_seq_one_letter_code
_entity_poly.pdbx_strand_id
1 'polypeptide(L)'
;ADWEIRERLVREAREHGIEHLHERLQQVDPAAARKLEAFNERRIIRALEFFESSGERLSDSWNWEAPREPRRDVALFGLGWEREALYARANERVLRMVEQGLFQECESLLRREPPPGRSASQCIGLREIREGLEAGQSRGTIIERIQKNTRNFIKRQLTWFRKMDVEWLPVEGELDPLEVAEAVSYTHLTL
;
A
#
# COMPACT_ATOMS: atom_id res chain seq x y z
N ALA A 1 13.23 8.58 4.26
CA ALA A 1 12.25 9.68 4.31
C ALA A 1 12.69 10.66 5.40
N ASP A 2 12.85 11.91 5.03
CA ASP A 2 13.12 12.97 5.99
C ASP A 2 11.78 13.59 6.42
N TRP A 3 11.43 13.37 7.69
CA TRP A 3 10.12 13.77 8.20
C TRP A 3 10.01 15.28 8.44
N GLU A 4 11.09 15.95 8.76
CA GLU A 4 11.10 17.41 8.97
C GLU A 4 10.86 18.13 7.64
N ILE A 5 11.57 17.74 6.59
CA ILE A 5 11.36 18.25 5.23
C ILE A 5 9.91 18.00 4.79
N ARG A 6 9.41 16.76 4.98
CA ARG A 6 8.05 16.41 4.58
C ARG A 6 6.98 17.21 5.30
N GLU A 7 7.11 17.40 6.60
CA GLU A 7 6.14 18.19 7.39
C GLU A 7 6.14 19.65 7.00
N ARG A 8 7.31 20.21 6.68
CA ARG A 8 7.44 21.56 6.14
C ARG A 8 6.73 21.67 4.79
N LEU A 9 6.98 20.75 3.86
CA LEU A 9 6.33 20.75 2.54
C LEU A 9 4.81 20.56 2.64
N VAL A 10 4.32 19.74 3.57
CA VAL A 10 2.88 19.61 3.83
C VAL A 10 2.26 20.90 4.34
N ARG A 11 2.95 21.64 5.21
CA ARG A 11 2.49 22.96 5.67
C ARG A 11 2.49 23.98 4.53
N GLU A 12 3.56 24.03 3.75
CA GLU A 12 3.69 24.89 2.58
C GLU A 12 2.56 24.64 1.55
N ALA A 13 2.20 23.35 1.31
CA ALA A 13 1.07 23.00 0.45
C ALA A 13 -0.27 23.51 0.99
N ARG A 14 -0.46 23.52 2.31
CA ARG A 14 -1.69 24.05 2.94
C ARG A 14 -1.78 25.56 2.91
N GLU A 15 -0.66 26.25 3.00
CA GLU A 15 -0.58 27.73 3.05
C GLU A 15 -0.63 28.34 1.66
N HIS A 16 0.05 27.74 0.68
CA HIS A 16 0.25 28.31 -0.65
C HIS A 16 -0.40 27.51 -1.79
N GLY A 17 -1.01 26.39 -1.47
CA GLY A 17 -1.59 25.50 -2.47
C GLY A 17 -0.56 24.49 -3.03
N ILE A 18 -1.10 23.41 -3.62
CA ILE A 18 -0.25 22.37 -4.20
C ILE A 18 0.40 22.82 -5.52
N GLU A 19 -0.23 23.73 -6.23
CA GLU A 19 0.28 24.33 -7.46
C GLU A 19 1.63 25.00 -7.23
N HIS A 20 1.78 25.71 -6.12
CA HIS A 20 3.05 26.32 -5.71
C HIS A 20 4.17 25.27 -5.58
N LEU A 21 3.90 24.15 -4.94
CA LEU A 21 4.87 23.05 -4.86
C LEU A 21 5.14 22.39 -6.22
N HIS A 22 4.15 22.32 -7.09
CA HIS A 22 4.34 21.81 -8.44
C HIS A 22 5.22 22.71 -9.29
N GLU A 23 5.04 24.04 -9.21
CA GLU A 23 5.93 25.04 -9.86
C GLU A 23 7.37 24.90 -9.35
N ARG A 24 7.53 24.74 -8.04
CA ARG A 24 8.84 24.51 -7.43
C ARG A 24 9.47 23.20 -7.92
N LEU A 25 8.67 22.12 -8.05
CA LEU A 25 9.14 20.87 -8.63
C LEU A 25 9.55 21.05 -10.10
N GLN A 26 8.84 21.88 -10.88
CA GLN A 26 9.23 22.22 -12.25
C GLN A 26 10.62 22.84 -12.35
N GLN A 27 11.02 23.64 -11.35
CA GLN A 27 12.34 24.27 -11.32
C GLN A 27 13.46 23.28 -11.00
N VAL A 28 13.23 22.35 -10.05
CA VAL A 28 14.27 21.43 -9.58
C VAL A 28 14.30 20.09 -10.33
N ASP A 29 13.14 19.59 -10.73
CA ASP A 29 12.99 18.33 -11.48
C ASP A 29 11.87 18.45 -12.54
N PRO A 30 12.15 19.11 -13.70
CA PRO A 30 11.16 19.30 -14.76
C PRO A 30 10.63 17.99 -15.34
N ALA A 31 11.43 16.92 -15.32
CA ALA A 31 11.03 15.62 -15.85
C ALA A 31 10.00 14.94 -14.94
N ALA A 32 10.20 14.99 -13.63
CA ALA A 32 9.21 14.51 -12.67
C ALA A 32 7.94 15.38 -12.71
N ALA A 33 8.05 16.70 -12.78
CA ALA A 33 6.90 17.60 -12.81
C ALA A 33 6.00 17.36 -14.03
N ARG A 34 6.55 17.08 -15.21
CA ARG A 34 5.75 16.74 -16.41
C ARG A 34 4.97 15.43 -16.28
N LYS A 35 5.47 14.47 -15.49
CA LYS A 35 4.83 13.16 -15.30
C LYS A 35 3.88 13.13 -14.11
N LEU A 36 4.00 14.08 -13.19
CA LEU A 36 3.16 14.19 -12.02
C LEU A 36 2.09 15.25 -12.27
N GLU A 37 0.83 14.82 -12.23
CA GLU A 37 -0.29 15.74 -12.29
C GLU A 37 -0.23 16.75 -11.12
N ALA A 38 -0.56 18.01 -11.38
CA ALA A 38 -0.43 19.12 -10.43
C ALA A 38 -1.21 18.93 -9.10
N PHE A 39 -2.22 18.04 -9.08
CA PHE A 39 -2.99 17.72 -7.85
C PHE A 39 -2.50 16.48 -7.12
N ASN A 40 -1.42 15.86 -7.54
CA ASN A 40 -0.89 14.67 -6.86
C ASN A 40 0.07 15.06 -5.72
N GLU A 41 -0.51 15.71 -4.69
CA GLU A 41 0.22 16.24 -3.53
C GLU A 41 1.27 15.26 -2.96
N ARG A 42 0.87 14.01 -2.73
CA ARG A 42 1.77 13.00 -2.15
C ARG A 42 3.03 12.74 -2.98
N ARG A 43 2.89 12.72 -4.30
CA ARG A 43 4.01 12.45 -5.21
C ARG A 43 4.88 13.69 -5.40
N ILE A 44 4.28 14.86 -5.46
CA ILE A 44 4.99 16.15 -5.54
C ILE A 44 5.82 16.33 -4.27
N ILE A 45 5.22 16.19 -3.09
CA ILE A 45 5.94 16.28 -1.82
C ILE A 45 7.07 15.24 -1.75
N ARG A 46 6.83 14.00 -2.22
CA ARG A 46 7.89 12.98 -2.22
C ARG A 46 9.05 13.32 -3.13
N ALA A 47 8.79 13.88 -4.30
CA ALA A 47 9.84 14.30 -5.24
C ALA A 47 10.68 15.45 -4.67
N LEU A 48 10.04 16.45 -4.09
CA LEU A 48 10.72 17.58 -3.42
C LEU A 48 11.50 17.12 -2.18
N GLU A 49 10.90 16.28 -1.33
CA GLU A 49 11.57 15.67 -0.17
C GLU A 49 12.85 14.94 -0.59
N PHE A 50 12.77 14.14 -1.67
CA PHE A 50 13.92 13.41 -2.18
C PHE A 50 15.02 14.36 -2.64
N PHE A 51 14.67 15.38 -3.43
CA PHE A 51 15.61 16.37 -3.91
C PHE A 51 16.27 17.13 -2.75
N GLU A 52 15.49 17.60 -1.78
CA GLU A 52 16.03 18.36 -0.66
C GLU A 52 16.90 17.52 0.30
N SER A 53 16.62 16.22 0.41
CA SER A 53 17.37 15.33 1.30
C SER A 53 18.64 14.76 0.68
N SER A 54 18.68 14.59 -0.65
CA SER A 54 19.82 13.97 -1.36
C SER A 54 20.58 14.90 -2.29
N GLY A 55 19.97 16.01 -2.71
CA GLY A 55 20.48 16.87 -3.78
C GLY A 55 20.27 16.29 -5.19
N GLU A 56 19.70 15.09 -5.30
CA GLU A 56 19.48 14.37 -6.56
C GLU A 56 18.04 14.52 -7.03
N ARG A 57 17.83 14.49 -8.35
CA ARG A 57 16.48 14.51 -8.92
C ARG A 57 15.85 13.12 -8.83
N LEU A 58 14.58 13.08 -8.46
CA LEU A 58 13.85 11.81 -8.42
C LEU A 58 13.75 11.18 -9.82
N SER A 59 13.66 12.01 -10.87
CA SER A 59 13.65 11.56 -12.27
C SER A 59 14.92 10.84 -12.70
N ASP A 60 16.07 11.19 -12.13
CA ASP A 60 17.37 10.60 -12.48
C ASP A 60 17.53 9.21 -11.82
N SER A 61 16.97 9.04 -10.62
CA SER A 61 17.00 7.77 -9.89
C SER A 61 15.91 6.79 -10.34
N TRP A 62 14.86 7.29 -10.97
CA TRP A 62 13.75 6.50 -11.48
C TRP A 62 13.82 6.45 -13.02
N ASN A 63 14.31 5.35 -13.54
CA ASN A 63 14.21 5.08 -14.96
C ASN A 63 12.76 4.74 -15.34
N TRP A 64 11.95 5.79 -15.53
CA TRP A 64 10.53 5.72 -15.84
C TRP A 64 10.25 5.10 -17.20
N GLU A 65 11.25 5.04 -18.06
CA GLU A 65 11.12 4.68 -19.47
C GLU A 65 11.77 3.33 -19.81
N ALA A 66 12.68 2.85 -18.97
CA ALA A 66 13.23 1.53 -19.21
C ALA A 66 12.17 0.48 -18.90
N PRO A 67 11.88 -0.41 -19.86
CA PRO A 67 11.21 -1.65 -19.54
C PRO A 67 12.02 -2.28 -18.38
N ARG A 68 11.40 -2.56 -17.26
CA ARG A 68 12.06 -3.38 -16.25
C ARG A 68 12.30 -4.73 -16.91
N GLU A 69 13.55 -4.96 -17.32
CA GLU A 69 13.92 -6.31 -17.75
C GLU A 69 13.51 -7.25 -16.60
N PRO A 70 12.68 -8.26 -16.86
CA PRO A 70 12.35 -9.23 -15.85
C PRO A 70 13.67 -9.83 -15.35
N ARG A 71 13.85 -9.94 -14.05
CA ARG A 71 14.99 -10.69 -13.49
C ARG A 71 14.87 -12.10 -14.06
N ARG A 72 15.87 -12.52 -14.83
CA ARG A 72 15.80 -13.69 -15.72
C ARG A 72 15.53 -15.01 -15.04
N ASP A 73 15.63 -15.08 -13.71
CA ASP A 73 15.57 -16.32 -12.94
C ASP A 73 14.44 -16.34 -11.90
N VAL A 74 13.38 -15.57 -12.10
CA VAL A 74 12.24 -15.52 -11.15
C VAL A 74 10.96 -15.82 -11.89
N ALA A 75 10.31 -16.94 -11.56
CA ALA A 75 8.92 -17.19 -11.90
C ALA A 75 8.01 -16.66 -10.79
N LEU A 76 6.96 -15.95 -11.17
CA LEU A 76 5.95 -15.42 -10.25
C LEU A 76 4.67 -16.21 -10.38
N PHE A 77 4.29 -16.88 -9.30
CA PHE A 77 3.01 -17.57 -9.21
C PHE A 77 2.02 -16.79 -8.36
N GLY A 78 0.78 -16.73 -8.81
CA GLY A 78 -0.31 -16.10 -8.09
C GLY A 78 -1.44 -17.05 -7.81
N LEU A 79 -2.06 -16.99 -6.64
CA LEU A 79 -3.24 -17.76 -6.32
C LEU A 79 -4.48 -17.06 -6.88
N GLY A 80 -5.06 -17.65 -7.92
CA GLY A 80 -6.21 -17.12 -8.66
C GLY A 80 -7.53 -17.50 -8.02
N TRP A 81 -8.00 -16.73 -7.06
CA TRP A 81 -9.33 -16.89 -6.47
C TRP A 81 -10.40 -16.20 -7.30
N GLU A 82 -11.57 -16.80 -7.33
CA GLU A 82 -12.76 -16.07 -7.75
C GLU A 82 -12.97 -14.86 -6.83
N ARG A 83 -13.40 -13.72 -7.42
CA ARG A 83 -13.41 -12.44 -6.73
C ARG A 83 -14.32 -12.40 -5.50
N GLU A 84 -15.50 -12.99 -5.60
CA GLU A 84 -16.48 -13.00 -4.51
C GLU A 84 -16.01 -13.89 -3.38
N ALA A 85 -15.46 -15.05 -3.71
CA ALA A 85 -14.86 -15.98 -2.74
C ALA A 85 -13.68 -15.33 -2.00
N LEU A 86 -12.81 -14.61 -2.71
CA LEU A 86 -11.70 -13.88 -2.11
C LEU A 86 -12.18 -12.79 -1.16
N TYR A 87 -13.24 -12.06 -1.50
CA TYR A 87 -13.82 -11.02 -0.65
C TYR A 87 -14.51 -11.60 0.57
N ALA A 88 -15.22 -12.72 0.43
CA ALA A 88 -15.83 -13.44 1.54
C ALA A 88 -14.75 -13.91 2.54
N ARG A 89 -13.70 -14.56 2.04
CA ARG A 89 -12.55 -15.00 2.84
C ARG A 89 -11.87 -13.84 3.58
N ALA A 90 -11.70 -12.69 2.91
CA ALA A 90 -11.11 -11.50 3.53
C ALA A 90 -11.99 -10.93 4.65
N ASN A 91 -13.31 -10.89 4.44
CA ASN A 91 -14.25 -10.44 5.46
C ASN A 91 -14.25 -11.37 6.68
N GLU A 92 -14.28 -12.67 6.47
CA GLU A 92 -14.21 -13.68 7.52
C GLU A 92 -12.89 -13.60 8.30
N ARG A 93 -11.77 -13.40 7.60
CA ARG A 93 -10.47 -13.17 8.26
C ARG A 93 -10.52 -11.98 9.22
N VAL A 94 -11.16 -10.87 8.83
CA VAL A 94 -11.33 -9.70 9.71
C VAL A 94 -12.14 -10.07 10.95
N LEU A 95 -13.22 -10.83 10.82
CA LEU A 95 -14.02 -11.28 11.97
C LEU A 95 -13.20 -12.15 12.90
N ARG A 96 -12.45 -13.12 12.37
CA ARG A 96 -11.54 -13.96 13.17
C ARG A 96 -10.46 -13.14 13.90
N MET A 97 -9.89 -12.12 13.27
CA MET A 97 -8.94 -11.22 13.92
C MET A 97 -9.59 -10.46 15.09
N VAL A 98 -10.86 -10.03 14.94
CA VAL A 98 -11.62 -9.38 16.00
C VAL A 98 -11.86 -10.33 17.18
N GLU A 99 -12.25 -11.57 16.91
CA GLU A 99 -12.43 -12.62 17.92
C GLU A 99 -11.13 -12.94 18.67
N GLN A 100 -10.00 -12.90 17.95
CA GLN A 100 -8.64 -13.11 18.50
C GLN A 100 -8.08 -11.91 19.26
N GLY A 101 -8.82 -10.80 19.37
CA GLY A 101 -8.44 -9.67 20.21
C GLY A 101 -7.84 -8.47 19.47
N LEU A 102 -8.13 -8.30 18.17
CA LEU A 102 -7.63 -7.17 17.38
C LEU A 102 -7.85 -5.80 18.05
N PHE A 103 -9.01 -5.56 18.66
CA PHE A 103 -9.30 -4.30 19.35
C PHE A 103 -8.37 -4.09 20.54
N GLN A 104 -8.22 -5.12 21.38
CA GLN A 104 -7.36 -5.06 22.57
C GLN A 104 -5.90 -4.82 22.20
N GLU A 105 -5.42 -5.49 21.16
CA GLU A 105 -4.08 -5.28 20.63
C GLU A 105 -3.89 -3.84 20.14
N CYS A 106 -4.80 -3.33 19.32
CA CYS A 106 -4.74 -1.96 18.81
C CYS A 106 -4.81 -0.92 19.92
N GLU A 107 -5.72 -1.08 20.90
CA GLU A 107 -5.79 -0.19 22.05
C GLU A 107 -4.51 -0.20 22.88
N SER A 108 -3.91 -1.37 23.07
CA SER A 108 -2.63 -1.51 23.75
C SER A 108 -1.50 -0.78 23.00
N LEU A 109 -1.45 -0.95 21.67
CA LEU A 109 -0.47 -0.27 20.82
C LEU A 109 -0.62 1.25 20.88
N LEU A 110 -1.85 1.76 20.85
CA LEU A 110 -2.14 3.20 20.89
C LEU A 110 -1.75 3.85 22.24
N ARG A 111 -1.69 3.07 23.34
CA ARG A 111 -1.25 3.54 24.67
C ARG A 111 0.25 3.45 24.91
N ARG A 112 1.03 2.91 23.96
CA ARG A 112 2.48 2.77 24.11
C ARG A 112 3.20 4.12 24.05
N GLU A 113 4.30 4.20 24.79
CA GLU A 113 5.25 5.30 24.69
C GLU A 113 6.63 4.72 24.30
N PRO A 114 7.21 5.13 23.17
CA PRO A 114 6.60 6.07 22.19
C PRO A 114 5.43 5.43 21.44
N PRO A 115 4.49 6.25 20.92
CA PRO A 115 3.34 5.76 20.15
C PRO A 115 3.80 5.11 18.84
N PRO A 116 2.93 4.29 18.17
CA PRO A 116 3.25 3.68 16.91
C PRO A 116 3.70 4.72 15.89
N GLY A 117 4.82 4.46 15.23
CA GLY A 117 5.34 5.33 14.18
C GLY A 117 4.34 5.50 13.03
N ARG A 118 4.55 6.54 12.21
CA ARG A 118 3.60 6.98 11.17
C ARG A 118 3.21 5.87 10.18
N SER A 119 4.13 5.00 9.81
CA SER A 119 3.85 3.85 8.92
C SER A 119 2.94 2.82 9.57
N ALA A 120 3.22 2.45 10.81
CA ALA A 120 2.39 1.51 11.57
C ALA A 120 0.98 2.06 11.81
N SER A 121 0.87 3.36 12.12
CA SER A 121 -0.43 4.04 12.31
C SER A 121 -1.32 4.07 11.07
N GLN A 122 -0.80 3.75 9.87
CA GLN A 122 -1.55 3.66 8.63
C GLN A 122 -1.95 2.23 8.26
N CYS A 123 -1.56 1.23 9.05
CA CYS A 123 -1.98 -0.15 8.82
C CYS A 123 -3.49 -0.30 8.91
N ILE A 124 -4.06 -1.09 7.97
CA ILE A 124 -5.48 -1.44 8.01
C ILE A 124 -5.74 -2.21 9.31
N GLY A 125 -6.78 -1.85 10.00
CA GLY A 125 -7.12 -2.31 11.35
C GLY A 125 -6.77 -1.25 12.38
N LEU A 126 -5.50 -0.95 12.59
CA LEU A 126 -5.07 0.04 13.60
C LEU A 126 -5.61 1.45 13.30
N ARG A 127 -5.53 1.88 12.04
CA ARG A 127 -6.06 3.19 11.64
C ARG A 127 -7.56 3.30 11.86
N GLU A 128 -8.31 2.31 11.37
CA GLU A 128 -9.78 2.30 11.46
C GLU A 128 -10.25 2.24 12.92
N ILE A 129 -9.56 1.46 13.76
CA ILE A 129 -9.89 1.36 15.20
C ILE A 129 -9.59 2.69 15.89
N ARG A 130 -8.40 3.27 15.69
CA ARG A 130 -8.06 4.57 16.27
C ARG A 130 -9.08 5.64 15.92
N GLU A 131 -9.30 5.87 14.62
CA GLU A 131 -10.22 6.91 14.14
C GLU A 131 -11.67 6.64 14.57
N GLY A 132 -12.08 5.37 14.62
CA GLY A 132 -13.41 4.97 15.06
C GLY A 132 -13.62 5.20 16.56
N LEU A 133 -12.64 4.89 17.39
CA LEU A 133 -12.68 5.15 18.83
C LEU A 133 -12.70 6.66 19.13
N GLU A 134 -11.84 7.44 18.45
CA GLU A 134 -11.81 8.90 18.55
C GLU A 134 -13.15 9.55 18.15
N ALA A 135 -13.84 8.96 17.16
CA ALA A 135 -15.16 9.42 16.70
C ALA A 135 -16.35 8.80 17.45
N GLY A 136 -16.14 7.99 18.48
CA GLY A 136 -17.20 7.34 19.26
C GLY A 136 -18.06 6.35 18.44
N GLN A 137 -17.50 5.77 17.36
CA GLN A 137 -18.23 4.83 16.50
C GLN A 137 -18.42 3.47 17.18
N SER A 138 -19.49 2.76 16.79
CA SER A 138 -19.72 1.39 17.24
C SER A 138 -18.65 0.43 16.70
N ARG A 139 -18.35 -0.65 17.44
CA ARG A 139 -17.44 -1.70 16.97
C ARG A 139 -17.87 -2.29 15.62
N GLY A 140 -19.19 -2.47 15.42
CA GLY A 140 -19.73 -2.97 14.15
C GLY A 140 -19.35 -2.06 12.97
N THR A 141 -19.55 -0.75 13.12
CA THR A 141 -19.16 0.24 12.08
C THR A 141 -17.66 0.21 11.77
N ILE A 142 -16.82 0.07 12.82
CA ILE A 142 -15.36 -0.03 12.65
C ILE A 142 -15.00 -1.30 11.88
N ILE A 143 -15.61 -2.44 12.23
CA ILE A 143 -15.37 -3.73 11.56
C ILE A 143 -15.74 -3.65 10.07
N GLU A 144 -16.92 -3.12 9.75
CA GLU A 144 -17.35 -2.93 8.35
C GLU A 144 -16.36 -2.07 7.56
N ARG A 145 -15.81 -1.04 8.20
CA ARG A 145 -14.80 -0.16 7.60
C ARG A 145 -13.48 -0.88 7.36
N ILE A 146 -13.03 -1.73 8.30
CA ILE A 146 -11.85 -2.58 8.14
C ILE A 146 -12.06 -3.54 6.97
N GLN A 147 -13.20 -4.23 6.90
CA GLN A 147 -13.53 -5.15 5.82
C GLN A 147 -13.54 -4.43 4.46
N LYS A 148 -14.20 -3.28 4.35
CA LYS A 148 -14.22 -2.45 3.14
C LYS A 148 -12.81 -2.07 2.69
N ASN A 149 -11.97 -1.61 3.61
CA ASN A 149 -10.60 -1.18 3.28
C ASN A 149 -9.69 -2.37 2.92
N THR A 150 -9.92 -3.53 3.53
CA THR A 150 -9.24 -4.79 3.16
C THR A 150 -9.62 -5.19 1.73
N ARG A 151 -10.89 -5.17 1.34
CA ARG A 151 -11.33 -5.45 -0.05
C ARG A 151 -10.73 -4.44 -1.04
N ASN A 152 -10.68 -3.16 -0.69
CA ASN A 152 -10.04 -2.14 -1.50
C ASN A 152 -8.53 -2.37 -1.67
N PHE A 153 -7.88 -2.88 -0.63
CA PHE A 153 -6.47 -3.25 -0.71
C PHE A 153 -6.26 -4.45 -1.65
N ILE A 154 -7.08 -5.49 -1.54
CA ILE A 154 -7.08 -6.64 -2.46
C ILE A 154 -7.25 -6.17 -3.91
N LYS A 155 -8.23 -5.29 -4.19
CA LYS A 155 -8.44 -4.74 -5.53
C LYS A 155 -7.18 -4.06 -6.08
N ARG A 156 -6.49 -3.27 -5.25
CA ARG A 156 -5.23 -2.61 -5.66
C ARG A 156 -4.12 -3.62 -5.93
N GLN A 157 -3.98 -4.65 -5.07
CA GLN A 157 -3.00 -5.72 -5.30
C GLN A 157 -3.25 -6.45 -6.61
N LEU A 158 -4.47 -6.89 -6.87
CA LEU A 158 -4.83 -7.57 -8.13
C LEU A 158 -4.58 -6.68 -9.35
N THR A 159 -4.90 -5.39 -9.26
CA THR A 159 -4.64 -4.43 -10.36
C THR A 159 -3.13 -4.28 -10.61
N TRP A 160 -2.32 -4.35 -9.56
CA TRP A 160 -0.87 -4.25 -9.67
C TRP A 160 -0.25 -5.52 -10.25
N PHE A 161 -0.64 -6.69 -9.72
CA PHE A 161 -0.13 -7.99 -10.18
C PHE A 161 -0.53 -8.31 -11.63
N ARG A 162 -1.71 -7.87 -12.09
CA ARG A 162 -2.14 -8.03 -13.50
C ARG A 162 -1.24 -7.34 -14.53
N LYS A 163 -0.38 -6.42 -14.10
CA LYS A 163 0.62 -5.76 -14.94
C LYS A 163 1.96 -6.48 -14.98
N MET A 164 2.08 -7.55 -14.23
CA MET A 164 3.28 -8.38 -14.14
C MET A 164 3.03 -9.69 -14.85
N ASP A 165 4.11 -10.34 -15.28
CA ASP A 165 4.05 -11.69 -15.80
C ASP A 165 3.91 -12.66 -14.63
N VAL A 166 2.66 -13.01 -14.31
CA VAL A 166 2.28 -13.88 -13.19
C VAL A 166 1.53 -15.07 -13.74
N GLU A 167 2.00 -16.26 -13.47
CA GLU A 167 1.28 -17.49 -13.71
C GLU A 167 0.25 -17.70 -12.59
N TRP A 168 -1.03 -17.68 -12.97
CA TRP A 168 -2.13 -17.77 -12.00
C TRP A 168 -2.58 -19.21 -11.82
N LEU A 169 -2.39 -19.75 -10.62
CA LEU A 169 -2.90 -21.03 -10.22
C LEU A 169 -4.36 -20.86 -9.74
N PRO A 170 -5.34 -21.51 -10.41
CA PRO A 170 -6.73 -21.43 -9.98
C PRO A 170 -6.88 -22.09 -8.60
N VAL A 171 -7.62 -21.45 -7.71
CA VAL A 171 -7.89 -21.97 -6.36
C VAL A 171 -9.39 -22.07 -6.16
N GLU A 172 -9.85 -23.29 -5.89
CA GLU A 172 -11.23 -23.60 -5.53
C GLU A 172 -11.25 -24.23 -4.12
N GLY A 173 -12.07 -23.70 -3.23
CA GLY A 173 -12.23 -24.26 -1.88
C GLY A 173 -11.13 -23.91 -0.87
N GLU A 174 -10.83 -24.85 0.03
CA GLU A 174 -9.72 -24.72 0.98
C GLU A 174 -8.39 -24.98 0.28
N LEU A 175 -7.40 -24.18 0.62
CA LEU A 175 -6.10 -24.20 0.00
C LEU A 175 -5.17 -25.06 0.85
N ASP A 176 -4.74 -26.20 0.31
CA ASP A 176 -3.66 -26.99 0.89
C ASP A 176 -2.30 -26.39 0.45
N PRO A 177 -1.46 -25.92 1.38
CA PRO A 177 -0.13 -25.39 1.05
C PRO A 177 0.77 -26.42 0.33
N LEU A 178 0.60 -27.71 0.59
CA LEU A 178 1.38 -28.76 -0.05
C LEU A 178 0.98 -28.95 -1.52
N GLU A 179 -0.31 -28.96 -1.83
CA GLU A 179 -0.80 -29.03 -3.22
C GLU A 179 -0.31 -27.83 -4.04
N VAL A 180 -0.29 -26.64 -3.44
CA VAL A 180 0.26 -25.44 -4.10
C VAL A 180 1.75 -25.59 -4.37
N ALA A 181 2.52 -26.07 -3.38
CA ALA A 181 3.96 -26.26 -3.53
C ALA A 181 4.27 -27.31 -4.60
N GLU A 182 3.50 -28.40 -4.68
CA GLU A 182 3.61 -29.41 -5.71
C GLU A 182 3.29 -28.83 -7.10
N ALA A 183 2.18 -28.09 -7.26
CA ALA A 183 1.81 -27.46 -8.52
C ALA A 183 2.90 -26.51 -9.03
N VAL A 184 3.49 -25.70 -8.16
CA VAL A 184 4.61 -24.80 -8.51
C VAL A 184 5.84 -25.60 -8.90
N SER A 185 6.15 -26.69 -8.20
CA SER A 185 7.33 -27.53 -8.50
C SER A 185 7.20 -28.24 -9.85
N TYR A 186 6.01 -28.73 -10.20
CA TYR A 186 5.76 -29.39 -11.48
C TYR A 186 5.88 -28.45 -12.68
N THR A 187 5.42 -27.21 -12.56
CA THR A 187 5.56 -26.21 -13.64
C THR A 187 7.02 -25.80 -13.88
N HIS A 188 7.88 -25.85 -12.86
CA HIS A 188 9.30 -25.55 -13.00
C HIS A 188 10.15 -26.66 -13.63
N LEU A 189 9.70 -27.92 -13.56
CA LEU A 189 10.43 -29.07 -14.11
C LEU A 189 10.15 -29.30 -15.61
N THR A 190 9.23 -28.55 -16.21
CA THR A 190 8.80 -28.69 -17.61
C THR A 190 9.29 -27.58 -18.52
N LEU A 191 10.12 -26.67 -18.03
CA LEU A 191 10.84 -25.62 -18.77
C LEU A 191 12.34 -25.91 -18.81
#